data_bf300f18578e79d144cf8bce8b3617be
#
_entry.id   bf300f18578e79d144cf8bce8b3617be
#
_cell.length_a   1.000
_cell.length_b   1.000
_cell.length_c   1.000
_cell.angle_alpha   90.00
_cell.angle_beta   90.00
_cell.angle_gamma   90.00
#
_symmetry.space_group_name_H-M   'P 1'
#
loop_
_entity.id
_entity.type
_entity.pdbx_description
1 polymer ?
#
loop_
_entity_poly.entity_id
_entity_poly.type
_entity_poly.pdbx_seq_one_letter_code
_entity_poly.pdbx_strand_id
1 'polypeptide(L)'
;LANSININTPKMIGIIEHQYQVKNLLDIVKGYDTFVIKPAHGSGGKGVLVIKEYDAEHFYSASGDVLSFKDVYQHVSNTLSGLFSLGGKYDVALIEEAVNFSDVFKDFSYHGVPDVRVIVYKGFPAMVMMRLATKESGGRANLHQGAVGVGLDVRTGQPLNAVMHNKTILQHPDTKANLMDLRVPFWKEHLIIGSLAYDMTGLGYLGADIVLDKNRGPMMLEVNARPGLAIQIAHGRGSKNRL
;
A
#
# COMPACT_ATOMS: atom_id res chain seq x y z
N LEU A 1 10.07 -8.18 -12.51
CA LEU A 1 8.93 -7.99 -13.42
C LEU A 1 8.58 -6.50 -13.59
N ALA A 2 8.26 -5.75 -12.53
CA ALA A 2 7.86 -4.35 -12.65
C ALA A 2 8.87 -3.49 -13.41
N ASN A 3 10.16 -3.61 -13.09
CA ASN A 3 11.23 -2.85 -13.76
C ASN A 3 11.38 -3.17 -15.25
N SER A 4 11.04 -4.38 -15.69
CA SER A 4 11.14 -4.77 -17.11
C SER A 4 10.08 -4.12 -18.01
N ILE A 5 9.02 -3.55 -17.40
CA ILE A 5 7.92 -2.87 -18.10
C ILE A 5 7.74 -1.42 -17.63
N ASN A 6 8.77 -0.83 -17.04
CA ASN A 6 8.81 0.57 -16.59
C ASN A 6 7.71 0.96 -15.57
N ILE A 7 7.30 0.03 -14.72
CA ILE A 7 6.46 0.36 -13.56
C ILE A 7 7.35 0.87 -12.44
N ASN A 8 7.08 2.08 -11.98
CA ASN A 8 7.75 2.66 -10.83
C ASN A 8 7.32 1.93 -9.54
N THR A 9 8.29 1.36 -8.82
CA THR A 9 8.11 0.64 -7.54
C THR A 9 9.16 1.07 -6.54
N PRO A 10 8.98 0.84 -5.23
CA PRO A 10 10.07 0.96 -4.27
C PRO A 10 11.26 0.10 -4.71
N LYS A 11 12.47 0.63 -4.54
CA LYS A 11 13.68 -0.10 -4.90
C LYS A 11 13.86 -1.30 -3.96
N MET A 12 14.04 -2.48 -4.52
CA MET A 12 14.40 -3.67 -3.76
C MET A 12 15.85 -3.52 -3.26
N ILE A 13 16.05 -3.56 -1.95
CA ILE A 13 17.34 -3.53 -1.27
C ILE A 13 17.87 -4.95 -1.14
N GLY A 14 17.02 -5.89 -0.71
CA GLY A 14 17.40 -7.27 -0.53
C GLY A 14 16.24 -8.20 -0.26
N ILE A 15 16.53 -9.49 -0.25
CA ILE A 15 15.58 -10.56 0.00
C ILE A 15 16.20 -11.52 1.01
N ILE A 16 15.44 -11.92 2.02
CA ILE A 16 15.80 -12.97 2.97
C ILE A 16 14.82 -14.12 2.77
N GLU A 17 15.31 -15.25 2.29
CA GLU A 17 14.51 -16.44 1.97
C GLU A 17 14.66 -17.53 3.04
N HIS A 18 15.79 -17.55 3.75
CA HIS A 18 16.13 -18.60 4.68
C HIS A 18 16.59 -18.07 6.03
N GLN A 19 16.28 -18.81 7.10
CA GLN A 19 16.59 -18.41 8.49
C GLN A 19 18.08 -18.07 8.70
N TYR A 20 19.01 -18.79 8.07
CA TYR A 20 20.45 -18.54 8.22
C TYR A 20 20.89 -17.18 7.63
N GLN A 21 20.10 -16.59 6.74
CA GLN A 21 20.37 -15.29 6.13
C GLN A 21 19.95 -14.11 7.02
N VAL A 22 19.12 -14.33 8.04
CA VAL A 22 18.62 -13.25 8.93
C VAL A 22 19.76 -12.47 9.55
N LYS A 23 20.88 -13.14 9.88
CA LYS A 23 22.08 -12.50 10.40
C LYS A 23 22.73 -11.47 9.46
N ASN A 24 22.42 -11.54 8.16
CA ASN A 24 22.97 -10.64 7.16
C ASN A 24 22.13 -9.36 6.99
N LEU A 25 21.07 -9.18 7.78
CA LEU A 25 20.14 -8.04 7.65
C LEU A 25 20.89 -6.70 7.65
N LEU A 26 21.81 -6.50 8.59
CA LEU A 26 22.59 -5.26 8.68
C LEU A 26 23.45 -4.98 7.46
N ASP A 27 24.05 -6.03 6.89
CA ASP A 27 24.86 -5.90 5.68
C ASP A 27 23.97 -5.55 4.48
N ILE A 28 22.75 -6.11 4.44
CA ILE A 28 21.76 -5.84 3.37
C ILE A 28 21.29 -4.37 3.42
N VAL A 29 20.99 -3.84 4.61
CA VAL A 29 20.47 -2.48 4.76
C VAL A 29 21.55 -1.41 4.88
N LYS A 30 22.82 -1.80 4.82
CA LYS A 30 23.96 -0.89 4.94
C LYS A 30 23.90 0.21 3.86
N GLY A 31 23.92 1.48 4.32
CA GLY A 31 23.84 2.65 3.43
C GLY A 31 22.42 3.12 3.12
N TYR A 32 21.40 2.55 3.78
CA TYR A 32 20.03 3.01 3.73
C TYR A 32 19.59 3.44 5.12
N ASP A 33 19.25 4.71 5.30
CA ASP A 33 18.77 5.24 6.58
C ASP A 33 17.34 4.75 6.90
N THR A 34 16.55 4.54 5.85
CA THR A 34 15.15 4.13 5.94
C THR A 34 14.87 2.94 5.05
N PHE A 35 14.13 1.96 5.54
CA PHE A 35 13.73 0.80 4.76
C PHE A 35 12.44 0.15 5.31
N VAL A 36 11.86 -0.73 4.51
CA VAL A 36 10.67 -1.50 4.85
C VAL A 36 10.98 -2.99 4.77
N ILE A 37 10.60 -3.73 5.79
CA ILE A 37 10.58 -5.20 5.78
C ILE A 37 9.13 -5.64 5.61
N LYS A 38 8.83 -6.46 4.61
CA LYS A 38 7.47 -6.96 4.38
C LYS A 38 7.45 -8.42 3.90
N PRO A 39 6.41 -9.19 4.22
CA PRO A 39 6.23 -10.53 3.65
C PRO A 39 5.89 -10.44 2.15
N ALA A 40 6.38 -11.37 1.35
CA ALA A 40 6.05 -11.44 -0.07
C ALA A 40 4.59 -11.84 -0.33
N HIS A 41 4.00 -12.66 0.56
CA HIS A 41 2.63 -13.18 0.45
C HIS A 41 1.73 -12.71 1.59
N GLY A 42 2.03 -11.55 2.18
CA GLY A 42 1.25 -10.92 3.24
C GLY A 42 -0.10 -10.40 2.76
N SER A 43 -0.95 -10.00 3.70
CA SER A 43 -2.25 -9.41 3.41
C SER A 43 -2.63 -8.34 4.43
N GLY A 44 -3.24 -7.25 3.95
CA GLY A 44 -3.78 -6.18 4.80
C GLY A 44 -2.75 -5.43 5.62
N GLY A 45 -1.51 -5.34 5.14
CA GLY A 45 -0.40 -4.67 5.84
C GLY A 45 0.15 -5.44 7.05
N LYS A 46 -0.28 -6.68 7.28
CA LYS A 46 0.27 -7.52 8.36
C LYS A 46 1.73 -7.87 8.05
N GLY A 47 2.60 -7.75 9.06
CA GLY A 47 4.02 -8.05 8.92
C GLY A 47 4.83 -6.97 8.17
N VAL A 48 4.24 -5.84 7.83
CA VAL A 48 4.98 -4.69 7.30
C VAL A 48 5.61 -3.93 8.47
N LEU A 49 6.93 -3.84 8.48
CA LEU A 49 7.72 -3.09 9.45
C LEU A 49 8.49 -1.99 8.70
N VAL A 50 8.15 -0.74 9.01
CA VAL A 50 8.82 0.44 8.44
C VAL A 50 9.84 0.97 9.44
N ILE A 51 11.10 0.96 9.06
CA ILE A 51 12.22 1.54 9.84
C ILE A 51 12.52 2.93 9.28
N LYS A 52 12.50 3.93 10.14
CA LYS A 52 12.79 5.34 9.82
C LYS A 52 14.23 5.71 10.09
N GLU A 53 14.85 5.03 11.01
CA GLU A 53 16.22 5.29 11.46
C GLU A 53 16.73 4.05 12.20
N TYR A 54 18.03 3.83 12.21
CA TYR A 54 18.69 2.86 13.08
C TYR A 54 20.10 3.31 13.43
N ASP A 55 20.56 2.91 14.59
CA ASP A 55 21.90 3.19 15.09
C ASP A 55 22.63 1.88 15.47
N ALA A 56 23.69 1.97 16.27
CA ALA A 56 24.47 0.81 16.69
C ALA A 56 23.73 -0.12 17.66
N GLU A 57 22.60 0.31 18.25
CA GLU A 57 21.90 -0.42 19.31
C GLU A 57 20.43 -0.71 18.99
N HIS A 58 19.76 0.20 18.25
CA HIS A 58 18.31 0.16 18.06
C HIS A 58 17.87 0.49 16.64
N PHE A 59 16.65 0.06 16.33
CA PHE A 59 15.85 0.48 15.18
C PHE A 59 14.65 1.29 15.65
N TYR A 60 14.32 2.36 14.93
CA TYR A 60 13.20 3.25 15.22
C TYR A 60 12.12 3.05 14.16
N SER A 61 10.98 2.51 14.58
CA SER A 61 9.88 2.24 13.65
C SER A 61 9.07 3.49 13.31
N ALA A 62 8.32 3.42 12.21
CA ALA A 62 7.39 4.49 11.82
C ALA A 62 6.22 4.66 12.81
N SER A 63 5.89 3.61 13.58
CA SER A 63 4.88 3.66 14.66
C SER A 63 5.38 4.32 15.95
N GLY A 64 6.68 4.62 16.03
CA GLY A 64 7.30 5.22 17.20
C GLY A 64 7.92 4.21 18.18
N ASP A 65 7.93 2.93 17.84
CA ASP A 65 8.53 1.90 18.67
C ASP A 65 10.06 1.91 18.53
N VAL A 66 10.76 1.70 19.65
CA VAL A 66 12.19 1.46 19.68
C VAL A 66 12.40 -0.05 19.77
N LEU A 67 13.04 -0.63 18.77
CA LEU A 67 13.22 -2.06 18.62
C LEU A 67 14.71 -2.42 18.73
N SER A 68 15.03 -3.48 19.45
CA SER A 68 16.38 -4.05 19.44
C SER A 68 16.64 -4.82 18.15
N PHE A 69 17.91 -5.13 17.88
CA PHE A 69 18.29 -6.05 16.77
C PHE A 69 17.55 -7.39 16.88
N LYS A 70 17.40 -7.90 18.12
CA LYS A 70 16.70 -9.16 18.37
C LYS A 70 15.23 -9.08 17.94
N ASP A 71 14.56 -7.95 18.21
CA ASP A 71 13.14 -7.77 17.83
C ASP A 71 12.97 -7.75 16.32
N VAL A 72 13.84 -7.04 15.60
CA VAL A 72 13.79 -6.99 14.13
C VAL A 72 14.16 -8.34 13.52
N TYR A 73 15.17 -9.04 14.04
CA TYR A 73 15.52 -10.38 13.60
C TYR A 73 14.40 -11.37 13.85
N GLN A 74 13.71 -11.28 15.00
CA GLN A 74 12.54 -12.07 15.31
C GLN A 74 11.38 -11.77 14.35
N HIS A 75 11.18 -10.49 13.99
CA HIS A 75 10.19 -10.09 13.00
C HIS A 75 10.46 -10.71 11.62
N VAL A 76 11.71 -10.71 11.16
CA VAL A 76 12.10 -11.38 9.91
C VAL A 76 11.88 -12.89 10.01
N SER A 77 12.28 -13.52 11.13
CA SER A 77 12.06 -14.96 11.36
C SER A 77 10.57 -15.33 11.36
N ASN A 78 9.73 -14.49 11.98
CA ASN A 78 8.28 -14.64 11.98
C ASN A 78 7.70 -14.51 10.55
N THR A 79 8.25 -13.62 9.73
CA THR A 79 7.89 -13.50 8.31
C THR A 79 8.20 -14.80 7.58
N LEU A 80 9.43 -15.31 7.71
CA LEU A 80 9.87 -16.56 7.06
C LEU A 80 9.02 -17.77 7.48
N SER A 81 8.60 -17.83 8.76
CA SER A 81 7.74 -18.90 9.26
C SER A 81 6.31 -18.87 8.74
N GLY A 82 5.93 -17.79 8.03
CA GLY A 82 4.58 -17.61 7.49
C GLY A 82 3.57 -17.02 8.46
N LEU A 83 4.00 -16.44 9.60
CA LEU A 83 3.10 -15.84 10.59
C LEU A 83 2.20 -14.74 9.99
N PHE A 84 2.68 -14.03 8.99
CA PHE A 84 1.97 -12.94 8.33
C PHE A 84 1.39 -13.31 6.97
N SER A 85 1.63 -14.53 6.51
CA SER A 85 1.26 -14.98 5.16
C SER A 85 -0.15 -15.53 5.10
N LEU A 86 -0.77 -15.40 3.95
CA LEU A 86 -2.07 -16.02 3.69
C LEU A 86 -1.97 -17.55 3.77
N GLY A 87 -2.71 -18.13 4.72
CA GLY A 87 -2.73 -19.57 4.95
C GLY A 87 -1.55 -20.13 5.73
N GLY A 88 -0.73 -19.27 6.38
CA GLY A 88 0.35 -19.70 7.28
C GLY A 88 1.49 -20.47 6.60
N LYS A 89 1.67 -20.30 5.30
CA LYS A 89 2.75 -20.91 4.53
C LYS A 89 4.05 -20.15 4.72
N TYR A 90 5.19 -20.85 4.64
CA TYR A 90 6.50 -20.22 4.57
C TYR A 90 6.51 -19.08 3.56
N ASP A 91 7.21 -18.02 3.91
CA ASP A 91 7.26 -16.80 3.12
C ASP A 91 8.71 -16.29 2.99
N VAL A 92 8.84 -15.20 2.29
CA VAL A 92 10.11 -14.50 2.03
C VAL A 92 9.97 -13.09 2.60
N ALA A 93 11.01 -12.61 3.27
CA ALA A 93 11.08 -11.24 3.72
C ALA A 93 11.70 -10.37 2.63
N LEU A 94 10.90 -9.47 2.08
CA LEU A 94 11.34 -8.46 1.12
C LEU A 94 11.80 -7.22 1.89
N ILE A 95 12.96 -6.68 1.53
CA ILE A 95 13.51 -5.46 2.09
C ILE A 95 13.55 -4.42 0.98
N GLU A 96 12.82 -3.33 1.16
CA GLU A 96 12.66 -2.28 0.17
C GLU A 96 13.01 -0.92 0.75
N GLU A 97 13.40 0.01 -0.11
CA GLU A 97 13.54 1.42 0.23
C GLU A 97 12.20 1.98 0.70
N ALA A 98 12.19 2.73 1.79
CA ALA A 98 10.96 3.38 2.24
C ALA A 98 10.51 4.45 1.24
N VAL A 99 9.21 4.50 0.97
CA VAL A 99 8.62 5.54 0.12
C VAL A 99 8.58 6.86 0.90
N ASN A 100 9.03 7.93 0.27
CA ASN A 100 8.87 9.28 0.81
C ASN A 100 7.52 9.84 0.36
N PHE A 101 6.50 9.62 1.17
CA PHE A 101 5.13 9.96 0.80
C PHE A 101 4.90 11.45 0.62
N SER A 102 4.14 11.79 -0.43
CA SER A 102 3.75 13.15 -0.72
C SER A 102 2.78 13.71 0.34
N ASP A 103 3.01 14.96 0.75
CA ASP A 103 2.15 15.66 1.71
C ASP A 103 0.82 16.14 1.12
N VAL A 104 0.58 15.94 -0.18
CA VAL A 104 -0.63 16.45 -0.89
C VAL A 104 -1.94 15.95 -0.28
N PHE A 105 -1.90 14.80 0.41
CA PHE A 105 -3.07 14.19 1.05
C PHE A 105 -3.10 14.35 2.58
N LYS A 106 -2.19 15.12 3.19
CA LYS A 106 -2.05 15.25 4.64
C LYS A 106 -3.34 15.71 5.33
N ASP A 107 -4.11 16.58 4.66
CA ASP A 107 -5.36 17.11 5.20
C ASP A 107 -6.53 16.11 5.05
N PHE A 108 -6.37 15.07 4.25
CA PHE A 108 -7.38 14.05 3.97
C PHE A 108 -7.14 12.71 4.66
N SER A 109 -6.02 12.51 5.35
CA SER A 109 -5.66 11.23 5.97
C SER A 109 -5.06 11.43 7.35
N TYR A 110 -5.39 10.53 8.28
CA TYR A 110 -4.89 10.58 9.65
C TYR A 110 -3.66 9.69 9.81
N HIS A 111 -2.47 10.29 9.95
CA HIS A 111 -1.18 9.64 10.21
C HIS A 111 -0.81 8.44 9.33
N GLY A 112 -1.63 8.11 8.35
CA GLY A 112 -1.41 6.96 7.46
C GLY A 112 -1.05 7.39 6.06
N VAL A 113 -0.62 6.40 5.28
CA VAL A 113 -0.31 6.58 3.87
C VAL A 113 -1.56 6.32 3.05
N PRO A 114 -2.09 7.36 2.38
CA PRO A 114 -3.15 7.18 1.41
C PRO A 114 -2.65 6.41 0.20
N ASP A 115 -3.51 5.56 -0.35
CA ASP A 115 -3.23 4.89 -1.60
C ASP A 115 -4.40 4.95 -2.58
N VAL A 116 -4.08 4.82 -3.84
CA VAL A 116 -5.05 4.72 -4.94
C VAL A 116 -5.14 3.26 -5.36
N ARG A 117 -6.28 2.63 -5.10
CA ARG A 117 -6.58 1.29 -5.62
C ARG A 117 -7.22 1.38 -6.98
N VAL A 118 -6.56 0.86 -8.00
CA VAL A 118 -7.07 0.74 -9.37
C VAL A 118 -7.52 -0.71 -9.60
N ILE A 119 -8.80 -0.92 -9.83
CA ILE A 119 -9.32 -2.21 -10.29
C ILE A 119 -9.17 -2.28 -11.79
N VAL A 120 -8.51 -3.32 -12.25
CA VAL A 120 -8.21 -3.55 -13.66
C VAL A 120 -8.89 -4.83 -14.13
N TYR A 121 -9.55 -4.74 -15.28
CA TYR A 121 -10.15 -5.88 -15.97
C TYR A 121 -9.56 -5.98 -17.37
N LYS A 122 -8.86 -7.07 -17.64
CA LYS A 122 -8.20 -7.34 -18.94
C LYS A 122 -7.37 -6.15 -19.45
N GLY A 123 -6.61 -5.51 -18.56
CA GLY A 123 -5.75 -4.37 -18.88
C GLY A 123 -6.45 -3.00 -18.82
N PHE A 124 -7.76 -2.93 -18.62
CA PHE A 124 -8.50 -1.68 -18.57
C PHE A 124 -8.86 -1.29 -17.14
N PRO A 125 -8.55 -0.05 -16.69
CA PRO A 125 -9.01 0.48 -15.41
C PRO A 125 -10.54 0.55 -15.40
N ALA A 126 -11.19 -0.25 -14.55
CA ALA A 126 -12.64 -0.33 -14.47
C ALA A 126 -13.22 0.54 -13.35
N MET A 127 -12.56 0.56 -12.18
CA MET A 127 -12.95 1.34 -11.01
C MET A 127 -11.72 1.82 -10.28
N VAL A 128 -11.78 3.01 -9.67
CA VAL A 128 -10.69 3.56 -8.88
C VAL A 128 -11.21 4.11 -7.56
N MET A 129 -10.45 3.91 -6.50
CA MET A 129 -10.79 4.38 -5.16
C MET A 129 -9.53 4.87 -4.45
N MET A 130 -9.62 6.05 -3.84
CA MET A 130 -8.63 6.50 -2.86
C MET A 130 -8.99 5.90 -1.50
N ARG A 131 -8.00 5.36 -0.79
CA ARG A 131 -8.15 4.88 0.58
C ARG A 131 -7.41 5.81 1.52
N LEU A 132 -8.11 6.31 2.52
CA LEU A 132 -7.62 7.30 3.47
C LEU A 132 -7.65 6.70 4.88
N ALA A 133 -6.51 6.75 5.56
CA ALA A 133 -6.39 6.24 6.92
C ALA A 133 -7.14 7.14 7.91
N THR A 134 -7.69 6.51 8.95
CA THR A 134 -8.37 7.16 10.08
C THR A 134 -7.69 6.80 11.38
N LYS A 135 -8.05 7.49 12.46
CA LYS A 135 -7.65 7.11 13.83
C LYS A 135 -8.14 5.69 14.17
N GLU A 136 -9.37 5.35 13.76
CA GLU A 136 -9.96 4.02 13.98
C GLU A 136 -9.18 2.93 13.25
N SER A 137 -8.74 3.18 12.01
CA SER A 137 -7.93 2.22 11.25
C SER A 137 -6.49 2.10 11.75
N GLY A 138 -6.09 2.87 12.77
CA GLY A 138 -4.73 2.90 13.30
C GLY A 138 -3.71 3.37 12.24
N GLY A 139 -4.08 4.31 11.38
CA GLY A 139 -3.22 4.81 10.31
C GLY A 139 -3.11 3.88 9.09
N ARG A 140 -3.95 2.85 8.97
CA ARG A 140 -3.95 1.92 7.84
C ARG A 140 -5.01 2.30 6.81
N ALA A 141 -4.66 2.29 5.54
CA ALA A 141 -5.59 2.53 4.43
C ALA A 141 -6.44 1.27 4.11
N ASN A 142 -7.07 0.68 5.13
CA ASN A 142 -7.86 -0.55 5.01
C ASN A 142 -9.31 -0.33 5.46
N LEU A 143 -10.25 -0.42 4.50
CA LEU A 143 -11.68 -0.16 4.74
C LEU A 143 -12.29 -1.11 5.77
N HIS A 144 -11.82 -2.37 5.83
CA HIS A 144 -12.30 -3.33 6.83
C HIS A 144 -11.86 -2.99 8.27
N GLN A 145 -10.86 -2.11 8.40
CA GLN A 145 -10.34 -1.62 9.68
C GLN A 145 -10.80 -0.19 9.99
N GLY A 146 -11.78 0.35 9.27
CA GLY A 146 -12.33 1.67 9.52
C GLY A 146 -11.69 2.81 8.71
N ALA A 147 -10.91 2.51 7.65
CA ALA A 147 -10.48 3.54 6.73
C ALA A 147 -11.63 4.07 5.86
N VAL A 148 -11.45 5.28 5.34
CA VAL A 148 -12.38 5.91 4.38
C VAL A 148 -12.01 5.48 2.96
N GLY A 149 -13.02 5.13 2.16
CA GLY A 149 -12.87 4.92 0.72
C GLY A 149 -13.58 6.02 -0.07
N VAL A 150 -12.85 6.70 -0.94
CA VAL A 150 -13.41 7.72 -1.85
C VAL A 150 -13.40 7.16 -3.26
N GLY A 151 -14.56 6.85 -3.83
CA GLY A 151 -14.70 6.43 -5.22
C GLY A 151 -14.34 7.58 -6.16
N LEU A 152 -13.54 7.28 -7.19
CA LEU A 152 -13.06 8.28 -8.14
C LEU A 152 -13.56 7.96 -9.55
N ASP A 153 -13.98 8.97 -10.28
CA ASP A 153 -14.31 8.83 -11.69
C ASP A 153 -13.05 8.48 -12.50
N VAL A 154 -13.09 7.38 -13.23
CA VAL A 154 -11.93 6.86 -13.97
C VAL A 154 -11.40 7.86 -14.99
N ARG A 155 -12.26 8.66 -15.63
CA ARG A 155 -11.85 9.60 -16.67
C ARG A 155 -11.23 10.86 -16.11
N THR A 156 -11.76 11.35 -15.00
CA THR A 156 -11.41 12.69 -14.48
C THR A 156 -10.63 12.67 -13.18
N GLY A 157 -10.65 11.57 -12.41
CA GLY A 157 -10.07 11.49 -11.07
C GLY A 157 -10.88 12.23 -10.01
N GLN A 158 -12.05 12.76 -10.35
CA GLN A 158 -12.88 13.49 -9.38
C GLN A 158 -13.60 12.53 -8.43
N PRO A 159 -13.80 12.92 -7.16
CA PRO A 159 -14.58 12.17 -6.21
C PRO A 159 -16.02 11.99 -6.69
N LEU A 160 -16.54 10.76 -6.54
CA LEU A 160 -17.94 10.40 -6.82
C LEU A 160 -18.76 10.32 -5.54
N ASN A 161 -18.23 9.58 -4.56
CA ASN A 161 -18.85 9.32 -3.29
C ASN A 161 -17.78 8.85 -2.30
N ALA A 162 -17.99 9.08 -1.01
CA ALA A 162 -17.08 8.60 0.02
C ALA A 162 -17.84 7.73 1.03
N VAL A 163 -17.18 6.66 1.52
CA VAL A 163 -17.78 5.68 2.42
C VAL A 163 -16.86 5.31 3.55
N MET A 164 -17.44 5.05 4.71
CA MET A 164 -16.82 4.43 5.87
C MET A 164 -17.84 3.47 6.49
N HIS A 165 -17.44 2.23 6.83
CA HIS A 165 -18.35 1.19 7.35
C HIS A 165 -19.61 1.00 6.48
N ASN A 166 -19.45 1.03 5.17
CA ASN A 166 -20.53 0.93 4.17
C ASN A 166 -21.59 2.05 4.24
N LYS A 167 -21.31 3.14 4.95
CA LYS A 167 -22.18 4.33 5.01
C LYS A 167 -21.50 5.48 4.26
N THR A 168 -22.29 6.23 3.51
CA THR A 168 -21.84 7.45 2.83
C THR A 168 -21.49 8.54 3.85
N ILE A 169 -20.37 9.19 3.66
CA ILE A 169 -19.88 10.33 4.43
C ILE A 169 -19.41 11.44 3.49
N LEU A 170 -19.46 12.69 3.93
CA LEU A 170 -18.96 13.84 3.16
C LEU A 170 -17.64 14.37 3.69
N GLN A 171 -17.36 14.17 4.97
CA GLN A 171 -16.15 14.67 5.62
C GLN A 171 -15.35 13.52 6.23
N HIS A 172 -14.04 13.67 6.21
CA HIS A 172 -13.17 12.74 6.91
C HIS A 172 -13.42 12.81 8.43
N PRO A 173 -13.56 11.66 9.13
CA PRO A 173 -13.98 11.66 10.54
C PRO A 173 -13.03 12.37 11.48
N ASP A 174 -11.74 12.34 11.19
CA ASP A 174 -10.71 12.92 12.06
C ASP A 174 -10.29 14.32 11.59
N THR A 175 -9.93 14.48 10.32
CA THR A 175 -9.40 15.75 9.78
C THR A 175 -10.49 16.78 9.46
N LYS A 176 -11.74 16.34 9.33
CA LYS A 176 -12.91 17.17 8.94
C LYS A 176 -12.83 17.72 7.51
N ALA A 177 -11.83 17.33 6.73
CA ALA A 177 -11.73 17.73 5.34
C ALA A 177 -12.97 17.25 4.54
N ASN A 178 -13.45 18.08 3.64
CA ASN A 178 -14.51 17.68 2.71
C ASN A 178 -13.93 16.75 1.65
N LEU A 179 -14.40 15.50 1.63
CA LEU A 179 -13.87 14.44 0.76
C LEU A 179 -14.14 14.69 -0.73
N MET A 180 -15.10 15.55 -1.05
CA MET A 180 -15.38 15.94 -2.44
C MET A 180 -14.37 16.94 -3.00
N ASP A 181 -13.54 17.54 -2.15
CA ASP A 181 -12.47 18.44 -2.56
C ASP A 181 -11.15 17.71 -2.85
N LEU A 182 -11.11 16.39 -2.62
CA LEU A 182 -9.95 15.55 -2.91
C LEU A 182 -9.57 15.66 -4.40
N ARG A 183 -8.27 15.84 -4.67
CA ARG A 183 -7.70 15.81 -6.02
C ARG A 183 -6.46 14.94 -6.02
N VAL A 184 -6.41 13.99 -6.95
CA VAL A 184 -5.28 13.06 -7.10
C VAL A 184 -4.36 13.58 -8.20
N PRO A 185 -3.14 14.02 -7.87
CA PRO A 185 -2.16 14.43 -8.87
C PRO A 185 -1.73 13.25 -9.74
N PHE A 186 -1.20 13.53 -10.93
CA PHE A 186 -0.68 12.50 -11.86
C PHE A 186 -1.71 11.42 -12.17
N TRP A 187 -2.97 11.84 -12.40
CA TRP A 187 -4.09 10.90 -12.56
C TRP A 187 -3.88 9.87 -13.67
N LYS A 188 -3.39 10.31 -14.82
CA LYS A 188 -3.13 9.44 -15.97
C LYS A 188 -2.09 8.36 -15.64
N GLU A 189 -1.04 8.74 -14.92
CA GLU A 189 0.04 7.84 -14.51
C GLU A 189 -0.47 6.72 -13.58
N HIS A 190 -1.38 7.04 -12.66
CA HIS A 190 -2.03 6.02 -11.83
C HIS A 190 -2.79 4.99 -12.68
N LEU A 191 -3.52 5.44 -13.69
CA LEU A 191 -4.26 4.54 -14.59
C LEU A 191 -3.32 3.70 -15.46
N ILE A 192 -2.24 4.30 -15.96
CA ILE A 192 -1.20 3.61 -16.75
C ILE A 192 -0.54 2.52 -15.92
N ILE A 193 -0.07 2.85 -14.70
CA ILE A 193 0.54 1.86 -13.78
C ILE A 193 -0.45 0.73 -13.48
N GLY A 194 -1.72 1.05 -13.22
CA GLY A 194 -2.76 0.04 -13.04
C GLY A 194 -2.91 -0.88 -14.25
N SER A 195 -2.97 -0.32 -15.46
CA SER A 195 -3.08 -1.11 -16.71
C SER A 195 -1.86 -2.01 -16.92
N LEU A 196 -0.66 -1.48 -16.76
CA LEU A 196 0.60 -2.22 -16.89
C LEU A 196 0.72 -3.37 -15.87
N ALA A 197 0.03 -3.31 -14.73
CA ALA A 197 -0.03 -4.42 -13.79
C ALA A 197 -0.67 -5.69 -14.42
N TYR A 198 -1.57 -5.54 -15.40
CA TYR A 198 -2.09 -6.65 -16.20
C TYR A 198 -0.98 -7.27 -17.06
N ASP A 199 -0.22 -6.45 -17.78
CA ASP A 199 0.87 -6.94 -18.64
C ASP A 199 1.97 -7.63 -17.80
N MET A 200 2.21 -7.14 -16.59
CA MET A 200 3.16 -7.72 -15.64
C MET A 200 2.74 -9.10 -15.14
N THR A 201 1.45 -9.29 -14.87
CA THR A 201 0.96 -10.47 -14.12
C THR A 201 0.16 -11.45 -14.95
N GLY A 202 -0.43 -11.03 -16.05
CA GLY A 202 -1.39 -11.80 -16.83
C GLY A 202 -2.75 -12.02 -16.15
N LEU A 203 -2.98 -11.39 -14.98
CA LEU A 203 -4.23 -11.55 -14.24
C LEU A 203 -5.36 -10.76 -14.90
N GLY A 204 -6.37 -11.45 -15.44
CA GLY A 204 -7.52 -10.82 -16.11
C GLY A 204 -8.39 -9.92 -15.20
N TYR A 205 -8.28 -10.07 -13.88
CA TYR A 205 -8.91 -9.22 -12.87
C TYR A 205 -7.94 -9.02 -11.71
N LEU A 206 -7.61 -7.78 -11.41
CA LEU A 206 -6.67 -7.45 -10.35
C LEU A 206 -6.97 -6.08 -9.73
N GLY A 207 -6.37 -5.82 -8.56
CA GLY A 207 -6.31 -4.50 -7.94
C GLY A 207 -4.86 -4.08 -7.77
N ALA A 208 -4.46 -2.96 -8.36
CA ALA A 208 -3.15 -2.34 -8.15
C ALA A 208 -3.26 -1.27 -7.05
N ASP A 209 -2.38 -1.33 -6.06
CA ASP A 209 -2.28 -0.34 -5.00
C ASP A 209 -1.10 0.60 -5.28
N ILE A 210 -1.41 1.86 -5.46
CA ILE A 210 -0.47 2.88 -5.92
C ILE A 210 -0.43 4.01 -4.91
N VAL A 211 0.76 4.39 -4.48
CA VAL A 211 1.03 5.52 -3.60
C VAL A 211 1.71 6.65 -4.36
N LEU A 212 1.71 7.84 -3.78
CA LEU A 212 2.39 8.99 -4.35
C LEU A 212 3.67 9.30 -3.56
N ASP A 213 4.82 9.03 -4.18
CA ASP A 213 6.12 9.47 -3.67
C ASP A 213 6.35 10.94 -3.99
N LYS A 214 6.92 11.68 -3.04
CA LYS A 214 7.16 13.13 -3.14
C LYS A 214 8.06 13.54 -4.31
N ASN A 215 9.05 12.70 -4.61
CA ASN A 215 10.10 12.98 -5.60
C ASN A 215 9.93 12.18 -6.90
N ARG A 216 9.36 10.98 -6.81
CA ARG A 216 9.31 10.01 -7.91
C ARG A 216 7.91 9.85 -8.51
N GLY A 217 6.88 10.52 -7.94
CA GLY A 217 5.50 10.43 -8.41
C GLY A 217 4.81 9.11 -8.04
N PRO A 218 3.82 8.66 -8.82
CA PRO A 218 3.07 7.44 -8.52
C PRO A 218 3.96 6.19 -8.55
N MET A 219 3.82 5.33 -7.53
CA MET A 219 4.57 4.08 -7.37
C MET A 219 3.63 2.94 -6.98
N MET A 220 3.73 1.81 -7.65
CA MET A 220 2.98 0.62 -7.30
C MET A 220 3.62 -0.09 -6.11
N LEU A 221 2.83 -0.34 -5.06
CA LEU A 221 3.27 -1.09 -3.87
C LEU A 221 2.98 -2.57 -3.96
N GLU A 222 1.77 -2.92 -4.44
CA GLU A 222 1.35 -4.31 -4.54
C GLU A 222 0.28 -4.52 -5.62
N VAL A 223 0.13 -5.77 -6.04
CA VAL A 223 -0.95 -6.24 -6.90
C VAL A 223 -1.75 -7.32 -6.18
N ASN A 224 -3.06 -7.14 -6.13
CA ASN A 224 -3.99 -8.06 -5.50
C ASN A 224 -4.75 -8.86 -6.56
N ALA A 225 -4.59 -10.18 -6.58
CA ALA A 225 -5.31 -11.08 -7.49
C ALA A 225 -6.82 -11.19 -7.17
N ARG A 226 -7.22 -10.87 -5.94
CA ARG A 226 -8.61 -10.91 -5.47
C ARG A 226 -8.92 -9.64 -4.67
N PRO A 227 -8.99 -8.47 -5.35
CA PRO A 227 -9.26 -7.22 -4.67
C PRO A 227 -10.65 -7.22 -4.04
N GLY A 228 -10.74 -6.66 -2.82
CA GLY A 228 -12.02 -6.54 -2.10
C GLY A 228 -13.03 -5.67 -2.84
N LEU A 229 -14.32 -6.02 -2.73
CA LEU A 229 -15.42 -5.39 -3.46
C LEU A 229 -15.97 -4.09 -2.83
N ALA A 230 -15.39 -3.62 -1.72
CA ALA A 230 -15.82 -2.39 -1.05
C ALA A 230 -15.77 -1.14 -1.96
N ILE A 231 -14.94 -1.17 -3.00
CA ILE A 231 -14.88 -0.13 -4.02
C ILE A 231 -16.24 0.08 -4.73
N GLN A 232 -17.06 -0.96 -4.89
CA GLN A 232 -18.39 -0.86 -5.51
C GLN A 232 -19.33 0.04 -4.68
N ILE A 233 -19.20 -0.02 -3.35
CA ILE A 233 -19.99 0.82 -2.44
C ILE A 233 -19.56 2.28 -2.59
N ALA A 234 -18.27 2.55 -2.63
CA ALA A 234 -17.71 3.88 -2.86
C ALA A 234 -18.11 4.48 -4.22
N HIS A 235 -18.41 3.65 -5.21
CA HIS A 235 -18.91 4.08 -6.52
C HIS A 235 -20.44 4.17 -6.58
N GLY A 236 -21.17 3.65 -5.60
CA GLY A 236 -22.64 3.55 -5.63
C GLY A 236 -23.18 2.67 -6.76
N ARG A 237 -22.33 1.84 -7.38
CA ARG A 237 -22.67 0.99 -8.54
C ARG A 237 -21.88 -0.31 -8.50
N GLY A 238 -22.54 -1.41 -8.88
CA GLY A 238 -21.87 -2.71 -9.05
C GLY A 238 -20.89 -2.73 -10.24
N SER A 239 -19.87 -3.58 -10.17
CA SER A 239 -18.87 -3.75 -11.24
C SER A 239 -19.47 -4.21 -12.57
N LYS A 240 -20.56 -4.99 -12.55
CA LYS A 240 -21.26 -5.44 -13.79
C LYS A 240 -21.72 -4.31 -14.70
N ASN A 241 -21.93 -3.11 -14.16
CA ASN A 241 -22.37 -1.95 -14.94
C ASN A 241 -21.21 -1.16 -15.56
N ARG A 242 -19.95 -1.61 -15.38
CA ARG A 242 -18.74 -0.96 -15.88
C ARG A 242 -17.82 -1.88 -16.69
N LEU A 243 -18.11 -3.17 -16.72
CA LEU A 243 -17.48 -4.18 -17.55
C LEU A 243 -18.33 -4.49 -18.77
#